data_e7119570381d978bf4e2511416e5b1b5
#
_entry.id   e7119570381d978bf4e2511416e5b1b5
#
_cell.length_a   1.000
_cell.length_b   1.000
_cell.length_c   1.000
_cell.angle_alpha   90.00
_cell.angle_beta   90.00
_cell.angle_gamma   90.00
#
_symmetry.space_group_name_H-M   'P 1'
#
loop_
_entity.id
_entity.type
_entity.pdbx_description
1 polymer ?
#
loop_
_entity_poly.entity_id
_entity_poly.type
_entity_poly.pdbx_seq_one_letter_code
_entity_poly.pdbx_strand_id
1 'polypeptide(L)'
;VAEYLAAWLEFKAFGLKPTTMVRYTDYVHNDLIPAVGALRLEELSHHHVAEFIRRQLDAGRGLITLHRCVATLSSSLNDAVKQHRLMHNPARYATVPRPPKRVYVCWSPAEAARFLRYCRAVDDPLTDLYEIVLGTGMRRGEALGLHWADVDIEARVLFVRYTLSMINNSVPVFTKPKTKSSYAWIGLSDRVAEALTRQAERTRGRPGDLVFSRPDGQPLRPEYVLRHLQQLARAAGVPRVRVHDLRHFAATTMLASQVPLAMASKTMRHSTLSTTTEIYGHLLRHVAQQAVASIDAALTDAENSRRQTTTTVRPHLARPEQPVESPGSIDQLA
;
A
#
# COMPACT_ATOMS: atom_id res chain seq x y z
N VAL A 1 12.44 -31.95 -18.06
CA VAL A 1 11.93 -30.74 -17.36
C VAL A 1 13.08 -29.83 -16.98
N ALA A 2 14.24 -30.36 -16.53
CA ALA A 2 15.40 -29.56 -16.16
C ALA A 2 15.87 -28.64 -17.30
N GLU A 3 16.09 -29.17 -18.50
CA GLU A 3 16.51 -28.38 -19.67
C GLU A 3 15.50 -27.29 -20.04
N TYR A 4 14.20 -27.63 -19.97
CA TYR A 4 13.14 -26.66 -20.23
C TYR A 4 13.16 -25.51 -19.23
N LEU A 5 13.28 -25.79 -17.93
CA LEU A 5 13.29 -24.78 -16.88
C LEU A 5 14.54 -23.89 -16.98
N ALA A 6 15.71 -24.45 -17.33
CA ALA A 6 16.94 -23.69 -17.54
C ALA A 6 16.77 -22.70 -18.73
N ALA A 7 16.34 -23.19 -19.89
CA ALA A 7 16.08 -22.36 -21.06
C ALA A 7 14.99 -21.29 -20.79
N TRP A 8 13.94 -21.65 -20.02
CA TRP A 8 12.90 -20.70 -19.61
C TRP A 8 13.45 -19.58 -18.73
N LEU A 9 14.38 -19.87 -17.80
CA LEU A 9 15.04 -18.83 -16.99
C LEU A 9 15.84 -17.86 -17.86
N GLU A 10 16.60 -18.35 -18.82
CA GLU A 10 17.37 -17.51 -19.77
C GLU A 10 16.45 -16.57 -20.52
N PHE A 11 15.33 -17.07 -21.06
CA PHE A 11 14.34 -16.25 -21.74
C PHE A 11 13.72 -15.19 -20.80
N LYS A 12 13.41 -15.57 -19.55
CA LYS A 12 12.81 -14.64 -18.55
C LYS A 12 13.77 -13.56 -18.08
N ALA A 13 15.07 -13.75 -18.18
CA ALA A 13 16.08 -12.77 -17.77
C ALA A 13 15.94 -11.44 -18.52
N PHE A 14 15.44 -11.45 -19.77
CA PHE A 14 15.23 -10.24 -20.55
C PHE A 14 14.09 -9.33 -20.05
N GLY A 15 13.10 -9.88 -19.34
CA GLY A 15 11.91 -9.13 -18.93
C GLY A 15 11.67 -9.01 -17.42
N LEU A 16 12.37 -9.78 -16.61
CA LEU A 16 12.17 -9.79 -15.17
C LEU A 16 13.11 -8.84 -14.44
N LYS A 17 12.63 -8.28 -13.33
CA LYS A 17 13.50 -7.53 -12.42
C LYS A 17 14.57 -8.45 -11.82
N PRO A 18 15.82 -7.95 -11.62
CA PRO A 18 16.92 -8.76 -11.11
C PRO A 18 16.58 -9.54 -9.83
N THR A 19 15.91 -8.90 -8.87
CA THR A 19 15.49 -9.56 -7.62
C THR A 19 14.42 -10.65 -7.80
N THR A 20 13.63 -10.59 -8.87
CA THR A 20 12.67 -11.65 -9.22
C THR A 20 13.40 -12.78 -9.90
N MET A 21 14.34 -12.45 -10.79
CA MET A 21 15.16 -13.42 -11.49
C MET A 21 15.95 -14.30 -10.52
N VAL A 22 16.66 -13.71 -9.56
CA VAL A 22 17.39 -14.45 -8.52
C VAL A 22 16.47 -15.45 -7.80
N ARG A 23 15.28 -15.04 -7.40
CA ARG A 23 14.32 -15.94 -6.72
C ARG A 23 13.83 -17.08 -7.63
N TYR A 24 13.58 -16.78 -8.90
CA TYR A 24 13.17 -17.80 -9.86
C TYR A 24 14.29 -18.82 -10.07
N THR A 25 15.52 -18.33 -10.19
CA THR A 25 16.72 -19.18 -10.28
C THR A 25 16.86 -20.07 -9.04
N ASP A 26 16.71 -19.48 -7.83
CA ASP A 26 16.77 -20.25 -6.58
C ASP A 26 15.69 -21.35 -6.53
N TYR A 27 14.42 -21.02 -6.87
CA TYR A 27 13.35 -22.03 -6.86
C TYR A 27 13.55 -23.11 -7.92
N VAL A 28 14.02 -22.74 -9.12
CA VAL A 28 14.24 -23.69 -10.19
C VAL A 28 15.38 -24.64 -9.84
N HIS A 29 16.53 -24.12 -9.43
CA HIS A 29 17.71 -24.96 -9.19
C HIS A 29 17.67 -25.73 -7.86
N ASN A 30 17.15 -25.12 -6.81
CA ASN A 30 17.20 -25.72 -5.48
C ASN A 30 15.96 -26.52 -5.10
N ASP A 31 14.81 -26.27 -5.74
CA ASP A 31 13.56 -26.95 -5.41
C ASP A 31 12.99 -27.77 -6.59
N LEU A 32 12.87 -27.18 -7.79
CA LEU A 32 12.12 -27.78 -8.90
C LEU A 32 12.95 -28.81 -9.68
N ILE A 33 14.16 -28.47 -10.11
CA ILE A 33 15.03 -29.41 -10.85
C ILE A 33 15.33 -30.68 -10.04
N PRO A 34 15.68 -30.61 -8.74
CA PRO A 34 15.88 -31.83 -7.94
C PRO A 34 14.63 -32.69 -7.82
N ALA A 35 13.44 -32.11 -7.87
CA ALA A 35 12.20 -32.84 -7.67
C ALA A 35 11.60 -33.44 -8.94
N VAL A 36 11.61 -32.68 -10.05
CA VAL A 36 10.90 -33.07 -11.30
C VAL A 36 11.79 -32.95 -12.55
N GLY A 37 13.05 -32.55 -12.40
CA GLY A 37 13.95 -32.26 -13.51
C GLY A 37 14.26 -33.46 -14.41
N ALA A 38 14.28 -34.67 -13.85
CA ALA A 38 14.58 -35.91 -14.58
C ALA A 38 13.44 -36.34 -15.53
N LEU A 39 12.21 -35.82 -15.32
CA LEU A 39 11.05 -36.18 -16.15
C LEU A 39 11.15 -35.52 -17.52
N ARG A 40 10.59 -36.17 -18.55
CA ARG A 40 10.30 -35.51 -19.83
C ARG A 40 9.18 -34.49 -19.61
N LEU A 41 9.18 -33.42 -20.41
CA LEU A 41 8.21 -32.33 -20.21
C LEU A 41 6.77 -32.80 -20.40
N GLU A 42 6.55 -33.71 -21.37
CA GLU A 42 5.24 -34.29 -21.68
C GLU A 42 4.75 -35.28 -20.60
N GLU A 43 5.64 -35.87 -19.84
CA GLU A 43 5.35 -36.80 -18.75
C GLU A 43 4.98 -36.10 -17.44
N LEU A 44 5.30 -34.80 -17.32
CA LEU A 44 4.99 -34.03 -16.12
C LEU A 44 3.47 -33.91 -15.94
N SER A 45 2.96 -34.57 -14.92
CA SER A 45 1.54 -34.65 -14.60
C SER A 45 1.20 -33.90 -13.32
N HIS A 46 -0.09 -33.71 -13.08
CA HIS A 46 -0.60 -33.16 -11.81
C HIS A 46 -0.15 -34.00 -10.60
N HIS A 47 -0.05 -35.33 -10.75
CA HIS A 47 0.43 -36.24 -9.69
C HIS A 47 1.86 -35.89 -9.26
N HIS A 48 2.76 -35.63 -10.21
CA HIS A 48 4.15 -35.25 -9.91
C HIS A 48 4.22 -33.92 -9.15
N VAL A 49 3.39 -32.96 -9.52
CA VAL A 49 3.29 -31.66 -8.81
C VAL A 49 2.73 -31.83 -7.40
N ALA A 50 1.72 -32.66 -7.23
CA ALA A 50 1.12 -32.95 -5.92
C ALA A 50 2.13 -33.66 -5.00
N GLU A 51 2.87 -34.63 -5.55
CA GLU A 51 3.92 -35.36 -4.82
C GLU A 51 5.07 -34.41 -4.41
N PHE A 52 5.49 -33.50 -5.30
CA PHE A 52 6.45 -32.46 -4.96
C PHE A 52 5.98 -31.62 -3.77
N ILE A 53 4.71 -31.14 -3.81
CA ILE A 53 4.14 -30.35 -2.72
C ILE A 53 4.14 -31.14 -1.42
N ARG A 54 3.71 -32.41 -1.45
CA ARG A 54 3.67 -33.28 -0.28
C ARG A 54 5.06 -33.43 0.34
N ARG A 55 6.08 -33.79 -0.46
CA ARG A 55 7.46 -33.94 0.00
C ARG A 55 8.01 -32.65 0.62
N GLN A 56 7.71 -31.47 0.05
CA GLN A 56 8.15 -30.20 0.59
C GLN A 56 7.47 -29.87 1.93
N LEU A 57 6.19 -30.23 2.08
CA LEU A 57 5.47 -30.09 3.34
C LEU A 57 6.04 -31.03 4.41
N ASP A 58 6.29 -32.30 4.09
CA ASP A 58 6.89 -33.28 4.98
C ASP A 58 8.30 -32.85 5.44
N ALA A 59 9.06 -32.19 4.55
CA ALA A 59 10.36 -31.59 4.87
C ALA A 59 10.29 -30.28 5.65
N GLY A 60 9.09 -29.81 6.02
CA GLY A 60 8.90 -28.58 6.80
C GLY A 60 9.15 -27.29 6.01
N ARG A 61 9.09 -27.33 4.67
CA ARG A 61 9.26 -26.13 3.84
C ARG A 61 8.19 -25.08 4.18
N GLY A 62 8.60 -23.84 4.42
CA GLY A 62 7.65 -22.78 4.77
C GLY A 62 6.61 -22.53 3.67
N LEU A 63 5.32 -22.50 4.04
CA LEU A 63 4.18 -22.41 3.12
C LEU A 63 4.29 -21.27 2.11
N ILE A 64 4.74 -20.07 2.54
CA ILE A 64 4.91 -18.91 1.64
C ILE A 64 5.93 -19.18 0.55
N THR A 65 7.03 -19.86 0.90
CA THR A 65 8.08 -20.24 -0.06
C THR A 65 7.56 -21.29 -1.03
N LEU A 66 6.85 -22.30 -0.52
CA LEU A 66 6.25 -23.36 -1.33
C LEU A 66 5.21 -22.81 -2.32
N HIS A 67 4.32 -21.90 -1.88
CA HIS A 67 3.39 -21.20 -2.80
C HIS A 67 4.13 -20.48 -3.93
N ARG A 68 5.23 -19.81 -3.64
CA ARG A 68 6.02 -19.09 -4.66
C ARG A 68 6.72 -20.04 -5.60
N CYS A 69 7.25 -21.15 -5.09
CA CYS A 69 7.88 -22.18 -5.88
C CYS A 69 6.89 -22.80 -6.88
N VAL A 70 5.71 -23.21 -6.40
CA VAL A 70 4.64 -23.76 -7.26
C VAL A 70 4.12 -22.72 -8.26
N ALA A 71 4.03 -21.46 -7.86
CA ALA A 71 3.66 -20.36 -8.79
C ALA A 71 4.74 -20.15 -9.88
N THR A 72 6.01 -20.30 -9.55
CA THR A 72 7.11 -20.24 -10.53
C THR A 72 7.01 -21.39 -11.53
N LEU A 73 6.79 -22.63 -11.05
CA LEU A 73 6.56 -23.80 -11.89
C LEU A 73 5.33 -23.58 -12.79
N SER A 74 4.20 -23.14 -12.21
CA SER A 74 2.98 -22.90 -12.99
C SER A 74 3.18 -21.81 -14.05
N SER A 75 3.97 -20.77 -13.75
CA SER A 75 4.33 -19.73 -14.73
C SER A 75 5.14 -20.29 -15.89
N SER A 76 6.14 -21.13 -15.62
CA SER A 76 6.94 -21.76 -16.67
C SER A 76 6.08 -22.69 -17.54
N LEU A 77 5.23 -23.51 -16.94
CA LEU A 77 4.37 -24.44 -17.66
C LEU A 77 3.25 -23.73 -18.45
N ASN A 78 2.76 -22.58 -18.00
CA ASN A 78 1.87 -21.72 -18.81
C ASN A 78 2.59 -21.21 -20.06
N ASP A 79 3.87 -20.87 -19.97
CA ASP A 79 4.63 -20.46 -21.14
C ASP A 79 4.91 -21.65 -22.08
N ALA A 80 5.09 -22.89 -21.54
CA ALA A 80 5.17 -24.10 -22.36
C ALA A 80 3.87 -24.36 -23.15
N VAL A 81 2.71 -24.13 -22.52
CA VAL A 81 1.41 -24.22 -23.19
C VAL A 81 1.28 -23.19 -24.31
N LYS A 82 1.67 -21.93 -24.07
CA LYS A 82 1.67 -20.88 -25.09
C LYS A 82 2.61 -21.19 -26.27
N GLN A 83 3.69 -21.93 -26.01
CA GLN A 83 4.64 -22.37 -27.00
C GLN A 83 4.24 -23.70 -27.69
N HIS A 84 3.04 -24.22 -27.41
CA HIS A 84 2.52 -25.49 -27.90
C HIS A 84 3.40 -26.72 -27.56
N ARG A 85 4.22 -26.62 -26.49
CA ARG A 85 5.04 -27.73 -25.98
C ARG A 85 4.29 -28.61 -24.99
N LEU A 86 3.17 -28.09 -24.44
CA LEU A 86 2.22 -28.80 -23.56
C LEU A 86 0.81 -28.45 -23.99
N MET A 87 -0.11 -29.42 -23.88
CA MET A 87 -1.54 -29.21 -24.13
C MET A 87 -2.21 -28.45 -22.97
N HIS A 88 -1.77 -28.69 -21.74
CA HIS A 88 -2.31 -28.05 -20.54
C HIS A 88 -1.21 -27.91 -19.47
N ASN A 89 -1.45 -27.04 -18.50
CA ASN A 89 -0.53 -26.83 -17.39
C ASN A 89 -0.87 -27.76 -16.22
N PRO A 90 -0.05 -28.77 -15.90
CA PRO A 90 -0.32 -29.72 -14.81
C PRO A 90 -0.23 -29.10 -13.41
N ALA A 91 0.37 -27.91 -13.24
CA ALA A 91 0.41 -27.20 -11.98
C ALA A 91 -0.78 -26.24 -11.78
N ARG A 92 -1.70 -26.10 -12.75
CA ARG A 92 -2.80 -25.12 -12.71
C ARG A 92 -3.71 -25.27 -11.49
N TYR A 93 -3.99 -26.51 -11.11
CA TYR A 93 -4.90 -26.84 -10.01
C TYR A 93 -4.17 -27.37 -8.77
N ALA A 94 -2.85 -27.20 -8.72
CA ALA A 94 -2.06 -27.62 -7.57
C ALA A 94 -2.44 -26.80 -6.33
N THR A 95 -2.76 -27.48 -5.25
CA THR A 95 -3.21 -26.85 -4.00
C THR A 95 -2.09 -26.90 -2.96
N VAL A 96 -1.67 -25.72 -2.49
CA VAL A 96 -0.79 -25.57 -1.35
C VAL A 96 -1.59 -25.02 -0.18
N PRO A 97 -1.47 -25.57 1.04
CA PRO A 97 -2.16 -25.05 2.21
C PRO A 97 -1.89 -23.55 2.40
N ARG A 98 -2.95 -22.80 2.74
CA ARG A 98 -2.80 -21.37 2.96
C ARG A 98 -2.02 -21.08 4.24
N PRO A 99 -1.03 -20.18 4.21
CA PRO A 99 -0.38 -19.77 5.44
C PRO A 99 -1.39 -19.05 6.35
N PRO A 100 -1.22 -19.15 7.68
CA PRO A 100 -2.09 -18.44 8.61
C PRO A 100 -2.08 -16.94 8.32
N LYS A 101 -3.25 -16.30 8.47
CA LYS A 101 -3.37 -14.85 8.30
C LYS A 101 -2.47 -14.16 9.32
N ARG A 102 -1.63 -13.27 8.85
CA ARG A 102 -0.73 -12.52 9.71
C ARG A 102 -1.51 -11.43 10.45
N VAL A 103 -1.36 -11.36 11.76
CA VAL A 103 -1.84 -10.22 12.55
C VAL A 103 -0.87 -9.05 12.29
N TYR A 104 -1.40 -7.94 11.82
CA TYR A 104 -0.62 -6.73 11.61
C TYR A 104 -0.56 -5.95 12.92
N VAL A 105 0.65 -5.63 13.36
CA VAL A 105 0.89 -4.71 14.45
C VAL A 105 1.03 -3.32 13.85
N CYS A 106 0.13 -2.42 14.25
CA CYS A 106 0.19 -1.01 13.84
C CYS A 106 0.36 -0.17 15.11
N TRP A 107 1.31 0.75 15.11
CA TRP A 107 1.47 1.69 16.21
C TRP A 107 0.29 2.65 16.30
N SER A 108 -0.06 3.03 17.50
CA SER A 108 -0.87 4.21 17.76
C SER A 108 -0.06 5.49 17.52
N PRO A 109 -0.70 6.66 17.31
CA PRO A 109 0.01 7.94 17.24
C PRO A 109 0.90 8.23 18.46
N ALA A 110 0.46 7.79 19.65
CA ALA A 110 1.23 7.94 20.90
C ALA A 110 2.50 7.09 20.90
N GLU A 111 2.45 5.85 20.40
CA GLU A 111 3.61 4.97 20.27
C GLU A 111 4.59 5.49 19.23
N ALA A 112 4.12 5.95 18.06
CA ALA A 112 4.96 6.56 17.04
C ALA A 112 5.66 7.82 17.57
N ALA A 113 4.95 8.68 18.31
CA ALA A 113 5.53 9.87 18.93
C ALA A 113 6.56 9.50 20.01
N ARG A 114 6.30 8.47 20.83
CA ARG A 114 7.25 7.97 21.84
C ARG A 114 8.52 7.45 21.17
N PHE A 115 8.38 6.65 20.12
CA PHE A 115 9.51 6.15 19.34
C PHE A 115 10.39 7.28 18.80
N LEU A 116 9.80 8.27 18.13
CA LEU A 116 10.55 9.38 17.55
C LEU A 116 11.21 10.26 18.61
N ARG A 117 10.56 10.48 19.78
CA ARG A 117 11.18 11.20 20.92
C ARG A 117 12.40 10.46 21.44
N TYR A 118 12.30 9.13 21.60
CA TYR A 118 13.42 8.32 22.02
C TYR A 118 14.59 8.42 21.04
N CYS A 119 14.32 8.23 19.72
CA CYS A 119 15.35 8.31 18.70
C CYS A 119 16.06 9.68 18.67
N ARG A 120 15.32 10.77 18.86
CA ARG A 120 15.91 12.11 18.96
C ARG A 120 16.74 12.29 20.25
N ALA A 121 16.26 11.76 21.37
CA ALA A 121 16.97 11.86 22.64
C ALA A 121 18.33 11.14 22.64
N VAL A 122 18.47 10.09 21.84
CA VAL A 122 19.74 9.35 21.67
C VAL A 122 20.52 9.78 20.43
N ASP A 123 20.10 10.85 19.74
CA ASP A 123 20.64 11.36 18.48
C ASP A 123 20.85 10.27 17.41
N ASP A 124 19.87 9.40 17.23
CA ASP A 124 19.98 8.30 16.28
C ASP A 124 19.99 8.79 14.83
N PRO A 125 20.96 8.36 14.00
CA PRO A 125 21.14 8.86 12.64
C PRO A 125 20.03 8.49 11.67
N LEU A 126 19.19 7.50 12.00
CA LEU A 126 18.06 7.07 11.16
C LEU A 126 16.71 7.64 11.63
N THR A 127 16.71 8.52 12.63
CA THR A 127 15.47 9.15 13.15
C THR A 127 14.66 9.78 12.02
N ASP A 128 15.31 10.59 11.18
CA ASP A 128 14.64 11.31 10.10
C ASP A 128 14.14 10.34 8.99
N LEU A 129 14.83 9.23 8.73
CA LEU A 129 14.33 8.18 7.84
C LEU A 129 12.99 7.61 8.33
N TYR A 130 12.90 7.26 9.62
CA TYR A 130 11.67 6.71 10.18
C TYR A 130 10.56 7.74 10.23
N GLU A 131 10.86 8.99 10.54
CA GLU A 131 9.92 10.09 10.55
C GLU A 131 9.33 10.35 9.16
N ILE A 132 10.17 10.37 8.12
CA ILE A 132 9.73 10.53 6.73
C ILE A 132 8.85 9.35 6.29
N VAL A 133 9.22 8.12 6.63
CA VAL A 133 8.41 6.95 6.28
C VAL A 133 7.05 6.97 7.00
N LEU A 134 6.99 7.37 8.28
CA LEU A 134 5.75 7.55 9.04
C LEU A 134 4.86 8.64 8.45
N GLY A 135 5.44 9.79 8.05
CA GLY A 135 4.69 10.94 7.56
C GLY A 135 4.26 10.84 6.09
N THR A 136 5.01 10.10 5.25
CA THR A 136 4.74 9.99 3.80
C THR A 136 4.12 8.66 3.40
N GLY A 137 4.25 7.64 4.23
CA GLY A 137 3.89 6.28 3.89
C GLY A 137 4.71 5.68 2.73
N MET A 138 5.91 6.17 2.47
CA MET A 138 6.80 5.59 1.45
C MET A 138 7.10 4.11 1.72
N ARG A 139 7.29 3.35 0.64
CA ARG A 139 7.84 1.99 0.79
C ARG A 139 9.30 2.08 1.20
N ARG A 140 9.77 1.11 2.01
CA ARG A 140 11.17 1.07 2.46
C ARG A 140 12.18 1.29 1.32
N GLY A 141 12.00 0.57 0.22
CA GLY A 141 12.91 0.70 -0.93
C GLY A 141 12.82 2.05 -1.64
N GLU A 142 11.67 2.73 -1.60
CA GLU A 142 11.50 4.09 -2.12
C GLU A 142 12.26 5.09 -1.25
N ALA A 143 12.11 5.01 0.07
CA ALA A 143 12.83 5.88 1.01
C ALA A 143 14.35 5.69 0.94
N LEU A 144 14.81 4.43 0.84
CA LEU A 144 16.25 4.13 0.72
C LEU A 144 16.85 4.41 -0.67
N GLY A 145 16.00 4.56 -1.69
CA GLY A 145 16.42 4.92 -3.05
C GLY A 145 16.17 6.40 -3.40
N LEU A 146 15.79 7.22 -2.41
CA LEU A 146 15.53 8.64 -2.60
C LEU A 146 16.85 9.41 -2.74
N HIS A 147 16.95 10.24 -3.79
CA HIS A 147 18.09 11.12 -4.04
C HIS A 147 17.69 12.56 -3.73
N TRP A 148 18.66 13.39 -3.36
CA TRP A 148 18.41 14.81 -3.12
C TRP A 148 17.90 15.55 -4.35
N ALA A 149 18.30 15.14 -5.55
CA ALA A 149 17.76 15.69 -6.81
C ALA A 149 16.24 15.48 -6.98
N ASP A 150 15.62 14.61 -6.19
CA ASP A 150 14.20 14.30 -6.23
C ASP A 150 13.42 14.95 -5.06
N VAL A 151 14.05 15.82 -4.27
CA VAL A 151 13.47 16.48 -3.09
C VAL A 151 13.47 17.98 -3.29
N ASP A 152 12.29 18.58 -3.25
CA ASP A 152 12.11 20.04 -3.21
C ASP A 152 11.42 20.39 -1.88
N ILE A 153 12.24 20.88 -0.93
CA ILE A 153 11.75 21.23 0.42
C ILE A 153 10.91 22.51 0.37
N GLU A 154 11.26 23.47 -0.49
CA GLU A 154 10.54 24.74 -0.60
C GLU A 154 9.17 24.54 -1.22
N ALA A 155 9.09 23.79 -2.32
CA ALA A 155 7.82 23.42 -2.96
C ALA A 155 7.02 22.37 -2.18
N ARG A 156 7.56 21.84 -1.06
CA ARG A 156 6.90 20.82 -0.22
C ARG A 156 6.54 19.55 -0.97
N VAL A 157 7.42 19.09 -1.85
CA VAL A 157 7.22 17.86 -2.64
C VAL A 157 8.49 17.04 -2.73
N LEU A 158 8.33 15.74 -2.90
CA LEU A 158 9.39 14.83 -3.35
C LEU A 158 8.87 13.92 -4.44
N PHE A 159 9.78 13.39 -5.25
CA PHE A 159 9.45 12.52 -6.36
C PHE A 159 10.07 11.12 -6.18
N VAL A 160 9.26 10.07 -6.29
CA VAL A 160 9.73 8.68 -6.18
C VAL A 160 10.22 8.20 -7.54
N ARG A 161 11.50 8.36 -7.84
CA ARG A 161 12.13 7.96 -9.10
C ARG A 161 12.64 6.52 -9.05
N TYR A 162 13.22 6.12 -7.94
CA TYR A 162 13.88 4.83 -7.78
C TYR A 162 13.37 4.05 -6.56
N THR A 163 13.57 2.75 -6.62
CA THR A 163 13.39 1.83 -5.49
C THR A 163 14.67 1.05 -5.31
N LEU A 164 15.29 1.16 -4.15
CA LEU A 164 16.44 0.34 -3.77
C LEU A 164 15.96 -1.07 -3.37
N SER A 165 16.60 -2.05 -3.94
CA SER A 165 16.53 -3.47 -3.55
C SER A 165 17.93 -4.02 -3.40
N MET A 166 18.08 -5.14 -2.70
CA MET A 166 19.38 -5.83 -2.58
C MET A 166 19.26 -7.24 -3.14
N ILE A 167 20.24 -7.66 -3.91
CA ILE A 167 20.44 -9.06 -4.29
C ILE A 167 21.34 -9.68 -3.23
N ASN A 168 20.92 -10.81 -2.68
CA ASN A 168 21.65 -11.57 -1.64
C ASN A 168 22.14 -10.68 -0.48
N ASN A 169 21.34 -9.66 -0.15
CA ASN A 169 21.61 -8.65 0.90
C ASN A 169 22.98 -7.92 0.76
N SER A 170 23.60 -7.97 -0.41
CA SER A 170 24.94 -7.44 -0.68
C SER A 170 24.99 -6.47 -1.84
N VAL A 171 24.36 -6.80 -2.97
CA VAL A 171 24.45 -6.00 -4.20
C VAL A 171 23.24 -5.06 -4.29
N PRO A 172 23.45 -3.71 -4.23
CA PRO A 172 22.37 -2.75 -4.39
C PRO A 172 21.89 -2.70 -5.84
N VAL A 173 20.57 -2.70 -6.01
CA VAL A 173 19.94 -2.57 -7.33
C VAL A 173 18.88 -1.48 -7.26
N PHE A 174 19.09 -0.43 -8.02
CA PHE A 174 18.11 0.64 -8.21
C PHE A 174 17.22 0.32 -9.41
N THR A 175 15.93 0.26 -9.19
CA THR A 175 14.95 0.02 -10.26
C THR A 175 13.87 1.08 -10.23
N LYS A 176 13.30 1.40 -11.40
CA LYS A 176 12.07 2.19 -11.44
C LYS A 176 10.96 1.49 -10.67
N PRO A 177 10.04 2.21 -10.01
CA PRO A 177 8.89 1.62 -9.34
C PRO A 177 8.11 0.65 -10.24
N LYS A 178 7.48 -0.38 -9.66
CA LYS A 178 6.76 -1.43 -10.41
C LYS A 178 5.54 -0.93 -11.18
N THR A 179 4.87 0.10 -10.66
CA THR A 179 3.59 0.59 -11.18
C THR A 179 3.68 2.07 -11.47
N LYS A 180 2.92 2.55 -12.46
CA LYS A 180 2.79 3.98 -12.75
C LYS A 180 2.35 4.78 -11.51
N SER A 181 1.49 4.22 -10.66
CA SER A 181 1.06 4.85 -9.39
C SER A 181 2.16 5.01 -8.36
N SER A 182 3.24 4.22 -8.44
CA SER A 182 4.39 4.34 -7.54
C SER A 182 5.44 5.32 -8.03
N TYR A 183 5.36 5.76 -9.29
CA TYR A 183 6.18 6.80 -9.91
C TYR A 183 5.41 8.12 -9.80
N ALA A 184 5.46 8.76 -8.64
CA ALA A 184 4.59 9.89 -8.34
C ALA A 184 5.22 10.86 -7.34
N TRP A 185 4.69 12.08 -7.36
CA TRP A 185 4.95 13.11 -6.36
C TRP A 185 4.30 12.76 -5.03
N ILE A 186 4.96 13.14 -3.95
CA ILE A 186 4.47 13.07 -2.57
C ILE A 186 4.56 14.46 -1.98
N GLY A 187 3.44 14.97 -1.47
CA GLY A 187 3.40 16.19 -0.69
C GLY A 187 4.04 15.99 0.68
N LEU A 188 4.75 17.01 1.17
CA LEU A 188 5.44 17.01 2.45
C LEU A 188 4.66 17.86 3.46
N SER A 189 4.39 17.30 4.62
CA SER A 189 3.96 18.09 5.78
C SER A 189 5.15 18.87 6.35
N ASP A 190 4.89 19.88 7.18
CA ASP A 190 5.93 20.65 7.84
C ASP A 190 6.93 19.76 8.57
N ARG A 191 6.42 18.80 9.32
CA ARG A 191 7.19 17.82 10.05
C ARG A 191 8.16 17.00 9.16
N VAL A 192 7.69 16.56 8.00
CA VAL A 192 8.52 15.80 7.04
C VAL A 192 9.55 16.70 6.38
N ALA A 193 9.19 17.94 6.06
CA ALA A 193 10.12 18.91 5.50
C ALA A 193 11.23 19.26 6.51
N GLU A 194 10.90 19.48 7.78
CA GLU A 194 11.87 19.68 8.85
C GLU A 194 12.82 18.48 9.01
N ALA A 195 12.29 17.24 8.91
CA ALA A 195 13.13 16.04 8.95
C ALA A 195 14.09 15.98 7.76
N LEU A 196 13.64 16.37 6.56
CA LEU A 196 14.50 16.47 5.38
C LEU A 196 15.54 17.59 5.52
N THR A 197 15.19 18.72 6.11
CA THR A 197 16.13 19.83 6.38
C THR A 197 17.24 19.38 7.34
N ARG A 198 16.90 18.75 8.47
CA ARG A 198 17.91 18.19 9.39
C ARG A 198 18.80 17.16 8.70
N GLN A 199 18.23 16.32 7.85
CA GLN A 199 19.00 15.33 7.10
C GLN A 199 19.92 15.99 6.06
N ALA A 200 19.50 17.09 5.39
CA ALA A 200 20.33 17.85 4.46
C ALA A 200 21.54 18.49 5.17
N GLU A 201 21.33 19.07 6.36
CA GLU A 201 22.40 19.61 7.19
C GLU A 201 23.42 18.53 7.58
N ARG A 202 22.94 17.32 7.91
CA ARG A 202 23.77 16.18 8.32
C ARG A 202 24.61 15.61 7.16
N THR A 203 24.08 15.62 5.92
CA THR A 203 24.68 14.95 4.75
C THR A 203 25.22 15.90 3.67
N ARG A 204 25.09 17.21 3.86
CA ARG A 204 25.39 18.27 2.87
C ARG A 204 24.50 18.28 1.62
N GLY A 205 23.47 17.44 1.53
CA GLY A 205 22.38 17.48 0.56
C GLY A 205 22.72 17.64 -0.92
N ARG A 206 23.79 17.01 -1.42
CA ARG A 206 24.17 17.15 -2.84
C ARG A 206 23.15 16.42 -3.73
N PRO A 207 22.74 17.01 -4.88
CA PRO A 207 21.70 16.45 -5.72
C PRO A 207 21.90 14.99 -6.16
N GLY A 208 23.14 14.59 -6.44
CA GLY A 208 23.47 13.21 -6.85
C GLY A 208 23.51 12.18 -5.73
N ASP A 209 23.51 12.63 -4.47
CA ASP A 209 23.65 11.75 -3.32
C ASP A 209 22.28 11.19 -2.88
N LEU A 210 22.32 10.01 -2.24
CA LEU A 210 21.15 9.46 -1.55
C LEU A 210 20.81 10.32 -0.33
N VAL A 211 19.51 10.52 -0.07
CA VAL A 211 19.04 11.20 1.15
C VAL A 211 19.49 10.41 2.38
N PHE A 212 19.44 9.07 2.31
CA PHE A 212 19.88 8.18 3.38
C PHE A 212 20.94 7.21 2.87
N SER A 213 22.16 7.41 3.31
CA SER A 213 23.32 6.60 2.95
C SER A 213 24.14 6.21 4.18
N ARG A 214 25.07 5.33 3.99
CA ARG A 214 26.16 5.08 4.93
C ARG A 214 27.15 6.25 4.91
N PRO A 215 28.04 6.39 5.92
CA PRO A 215 29.06 7.44 5.93
C PRO A 215 29.98 7.44 4.70
N ASP A 216 30.17 6.28 4.07
CA ASP A 216 30.94 6.11 2.83
C ASP A 216 30.13 6.43 1.54
N GLY A 217 28.90 6.96 1.68
CA GLY A 217 28.00 7.28 0.57
C GLY A 217 27.26 6.05 -0.01
N GLN A 218 27.60 4.84 0.42
CA GLN A 218 26.94 3.64 -0.09
C GLN A 218 25.52 3.49 0.44
N PRO A 219 24.62 2.81 -0.30
CA PRO A 219 23.24 2.61 0.12
C PRO A 219 23.14 1.86 1.46
N LEU A 220 22.17 2.25 2.28
CA LEU A 220 21.80 1.51 3.48
C LEU A 220 21.20 0.15 3.10
N ARG A 221 21.66 -0.91 3.77
CA ARG A 221 21.09 -2.24 3.60
C ARG A 221 19.70 -2.30 4.24
N PRO A 222 18.65 -2.71 3.51
CA PRO A 222 17.30 -2.79 4.05
C PRO A 222 17.17 -3.67 5.30
N GLU A 223 18.00 -4.71 5.42
CA GLU A 223 18.05 -5.57 6.59
C GLU A 223 18.66 -4.87 7.81
N TYR A 224 19.67 -4.05 7.61
CA TYR A 224 20.24 -3.20 8.67
C TYR A 224 19.17 -2.24 9.21
N VAL A 225 18.48 -1.51 8.32
CA VAL A 225 17.41 -0.59 8.72
C VAL A 225 16.29 -1.28 9.48
N LEU A 226 15.92 -2.51 9.10
CA LEU A 226 14.92 -3.30 9.82
C LEU A 226 15.39 -3.68 11.22
N ARG A 227 16.60 -4.23 11.34
CA ARG A 227 17.15 -4.63 12.66
C ARG A 227 17.31 -3.44 13.59
N HIS A 228 17.79 -2.34 13.05
CA HIS A 228 17.98 -1.09 13.79
C HIS A 228 16.65 -0.52 14.29
N LEU A 229 15.61 -0.45 13.44
CA LEU A 229 14.25 -0.09 13.85
C LEU A 229 13.75 -0.93 15.02
N GLN A 230 13.98 -2.25 14.96
CA GLN A 230 13.51 -3.18 15.99
C GLN A 230 14.27 -3.02 17.32
N GLN A 231 15.55 -2.68 17.27
CA GLN A 231 16.34 -2.36 18.45
C GLN A 231 15.86 -1.08 19.12
N LEU A 232 15.67 -0.01 18.34
CA LEU A 232 15.14 1.27 18.84
C LEU A 232 13.70 1.13 19.35
N ALA A 233 12.83 0.39 18.66
CA ALA A 233 11.47 0.15 19.12
C ALA A 233 11.44 -0.55 20.49
N ARG A 234 12.29 -1.56 20.69
CA ARG A 234 12.45 -2.22 21.98
C ARG A 234 12.91 -1.25 23.07
N ALA A 235 13.93 -0.44 22.77
CA ALA A 235 14.47 0.53 23.71
C ALA A 235 13.48 1.65 24.06
N ALA A 236 12.66 2.09 23.09
CA ALA A 236 11.59 3.07 23.29
C ALA A 236 10.34 2.50 24.00
N GLY A 237 10.30 1.20 24.28
CA GLY A 237 9.14 0.53 24.90
C GLY A 237 7.89 0.54 24.02
N VAL A 238 8.05 0.40 22.69
CA VAL A 238 6.94 0.30 21.74
C VAL A 238 6.93 -1.07 21.05
N PRO A 239 5.79 -1.53 20.53
CA PRO A 239 5.67 -2.83 19.87
C PRO A 239 6.66 -3.01 18.72
N ARG A 240 7.16 -4.25 18.56
CA ARG A 240 8.04 -4.60 17.46
C ARG A 240 7.29 -4.55 16.13
N VAL A 241 7.79 -3.76 15.19
CA VAL A 241 7.22 -3.59 13.84
C VAL A 241 8.29 -3.79 12.75
N ARG A 242 7.85 -3.91 11.52
CA ARG A 242 8.71 -3.83 10.32
C ARG A 242 8.66 -2.42 9.76
N VAL A 243 9.65 -2.05 8.94
CA VAL A 243 9.62 -0.75 8.24
C VAL A 243 8.36 -0.58 7.38
N HIS A 244 7.81 -1.67 6.82
CA HIS A 244 6.55 -1.61 6.07
C HIS A 244 5.33 -1.32 6.96
N ASP A 245 5.40 -1.66 8.23
CA ASP A 245 4.30 -1.40 9.18
C ASP A 245 4.22 0.10 9.55
N LEU A 246 5.33 0.87 9.39
CA LEU A 246 5.30 2.34 9.47
C LEU A 246 4.45 2.96 8.35
N ARG A 247 4.46 2.35 7.16
CA ARG A 247 3.57 2.72 6.07
C ARG A 247 2.11 2.35 6.39
N HIS A 248 1.88 1.22 7.07
CA HIS A 248 0.54 0.88 7.55
C HIS A 248 0.04 1.90 8.56
N PHE A 249 0.90 2.39 9.45
CA PHE A 249 0.58 3.49 10.35
C PHE A 249 0.07 4.73 9.58
N ALA A 250 0.79 5.19 8.55
CA ALA A 250 0.37 6.34 7.75
C ALA A 250 -1.04 6.15 7.14
N ALA A 251 -1.30 4.98 6.56
CA ALA A 251 -2.60 4.67 5.96
C ALA A 251 -3.71 4.58 7.02
N THR A 252 -3.46 3.92 8.16
CA THR A 252 -4.40 3.80 9.27
C THR A 252 -4.76 5.17 9.83
N THR A 253 -3.75 6.04 10.02
CA THR A 253 -3.96 7.41 10.52
C THR A 253 -4.78 8.25 9.57
N MET A 254 -4.52 8.20 8.24
CA MET A 254 -5.33 8.90 7.25
C MET A 254 -6.81 8.47 7.32
N LEU A 255 -7.07 7.15 7.39
CA LEU A 255 -8.43 6.63 7.45
C LEU A 255 -9.13 6.95 8.78
N ALA A 256 -8.40 6.89 9.90
CA ALA A 256 -8.91 7.30 11.20
C ALA A 256 -9.24 8.81 11.27
N SER A 257 -8.52 9.62 10.48
CA SER A 257 -8.80 11.05 10.30
C SER A 257 -9.86 11.33 9.21
N GLN A 258 -10.66 10.34 8.83
CA GLN A 258 -11.76 10.44 7.86
C GLN A 258 -11.34 10.86 6.44
N VAL A 259 -10.06 10.71 6.08
CA VAL A 259 -9.63 10.88 4.69
C VAL A 259 -10.33 9.85 3.82
N PRO A 260 -10.99 10.24 2.72
CA PRO A 260 -11.68 9.30 1.84
C PRO A 260 -10.76 8.16 1.37
N LEU A 261 -11.27 6.93 1.37
CA LEU A 261 -10.49 5.72 1.04
C LEU A 261 -9.75 5.83 -0.30
N ALA A 262 -10.39 6.44 -1.30
CA ALA A 262 -9.79 6.66 -2.61
C ALA A 262 -8.58 7.61 -2.53
N MET A 263 -8.67 8.67 -1.72
CA MET A 263 -7.58 9.62 -1.50
C MET A 263 -6.45 8.99 -0.69
N ALA A 264 -6.76 8.27 0.39
CA ALA A 264 -5.77 7.52 1.16
C ALA A 264 -5.05 6.49 0.27
N SER A 265 -5.77 5.72 -0.55
CA SER A 265 -5.20 4.77 -1.51
C SER A 265 -4.29 5.44 -2.54
N LYS A 266 -4.69 6.60 -3.08
CA LYS A 266 -3.90 7.40 -4.03
C LYS A 266 -2.64 7.96 -3.37
N THR A 267 -2.75 8.55 -2.19
CA THR A 267 -1.62 9.08 -1.40
C THR A 267 -0.63 7.96 -1.06
N MET A 268 -1.14 6.79 -0.69
CA MET A 268 -0.32 5.61 -0.45
C MET A 268 0.23 4.98 -1.74
N ARG A 269 -0.18 5.43 -2.90
CA ARG A 269 0.25 4.88 -4.20
C ARG A 269 0.02 3.36 -4.29
N HIS A 270 -1.17 2.90 -3.85
CA HIS A 270 -1.59 1.53 -4.03
C HIS A 270 -2.02 1.31 -5.49
N SER A 271 -1.67 0.16 -6.06
CA SER A 271 -2.04 -0.18 -7.45
C SER A 271 -3.54 -0.51 -7.59
N THR A 272 -4.17 -0.96 -6.50
CA THR A 272 -5.59 -1.30 -6.45
C THR A 272 -6.20 -0.86 -5.13
N LEU A 273 -7.47 -0.49 -5.16
CA LEU A 273 -8.24 -0.12 -3.96
C LEU A 273 -8.40 -1.32 -3.02
N SER A 274 -8.49 -2.54 -3.57
CA SER A 274 -8.63 -3.78 -2.80
C SER A 274 -7.49 -3.96 -1.79
N THR A 275 -6.27 -3.55 -2.12
CA THR A 275 -5.13 -3.60 -1.19
C THR A 275 -5.40 -2.78 0.09
N THR A 276 -6.04 -1.62 -0.05
CA THR A 276 -6.40 -0.77 1.10
C THR A 276 -7.58 -1.39 1.86
N THR A 277 -8.59 -1.89 1.15
CA THR A 277 -9.78 -2.50 1.74
C THR A 277 -9.47 -3.77 2.53
N GLU A 278 -8.62 -4.66 1.99
CA GLU A 278 -8.25 -5.92 2.66
C GLU A 278 -7.48 -5.68 3.98
N ILE A 279 -6.62 -4.68 4.01
CA ILE A 279 -5.80 -4.38 5.19
C ILE A 279 -6.59 -3.60 6.24
N TYR A 280 -7.44 -2.67 5.80
CA TYR A 280 -8.12 -1.70 6.69
C TYR A 280 -9.64 -1.88 6.78
N GLY A 281 -10.17 -3.02 6.30
CA GLY A 281 -11.62 -3.30 6.28
C GLY A 281 -12.30 -3.21 7.64
N HIS A 282 -11.58 -3.45 8.74
CA HIS A 282 -12.10 -3.29 10.09
C HIS A 282 -12.39 -1.81 10.46
N LEU A 283 -11.62 -0.85 9.92
CA LEU A 283 -11.86 0.58 10.11
C LEU A 283 -13.04 1.05 9.25
N LEU A 284 -13.29 0.41 8.11
CA LEU A 284 -14.35 0.79 7.18
C LEU A 284 -15.76 0.55 7.76
N ARG A 285 -15.93 -0.35 8.74
CA ARG A 285 -17.25 -0.54 9.39
C ARG A 285 -17.71 0.72 10.11
N HIS A 286 -16.82 1.37 10.83
CA HIS A 286 -17.14 2.63 11.52
C HIS A 286 -17.45 3.76 10.53
N VAL A 287 -16.71 3.87 9.44
CA VAL A 287 -16.93 4.85 8.37
C VAL A 287 -18.26 4.59 7.66
N ALA A 288 -18.63 3.32 7.43
CA ALA A 288 -19.93 2.96 6.86
C ALA A 288 -21.08 3.35 7.76
N GLN A 289 -20.97 3.16 9.08
CA GLN A 289 -21.98 3.59 10.05
C GLN A 289 -22.13 5.11 10.07
N GLN A 290 -21.04 5.86 10.02
CA GLN A 290 -21.07 7.32 9.94
C GLN A 290 -21.69 7.82 8.62
N ALA A 291 -21.40 7.16 7.50
CA ALA A 291 -21.98 7.49 6.21
C ALA A 291 -23.51 7.31 6.22
N VAL A 292 -24.03 6.24 6.82
CA VAL A 292 -25.47 6.03 6.98
C VAL A 292 -26.08 7.06 7.93
N ALA A 293 -25.41 7.37 9.04
CA ALA A 293 -25.86 8.40 9.99
C ALA A 293 -25.92 9.81 9.34
N SER A 294 -25.02 10.13 8.41
CA SER A 294 -25.08 11.42 7.69
C SER A 294 -26.26 11.52 6.73
N ILE A 295 -26.70 10.39 6.13
CA ILE A 295 -27.91 10.35 5.32
C ILE A 295 -29.13 10.59 6.22
N ASP A 296 -29.20 9.94 7.38
CA ASP A 296 -30.27 10.08 8.34
C ASP A 296 -30.36 11.54 8.86
N ALA A 297 -29.23 12.15 9.21
CA ALA A 297 -29.16 13.56 9.61
C ALA A 297 -29.65 14.47 8.49
N ALA A 298 -29.21 14.28 7.25
CA ALA A 298 -29.64 15.12 6.13
C ALA A 298 -31.14 15.02 5.85
N LEU A 299 -31.75 13.85 6.00
CA LEU A 299 -33.19 13.65 5.87
C LEU A 299 -33.95 14.35 7.02
N THR A 300 -33.49 14.18 8.26
CA THR A 300 -34.06 14.83 9.45
C THR A 300 -34.03 16.35 9.35
N ASP A 301 -32.89 16.91 8.89
CA ASP A 301 -32.74 18.36 8.69
C ASP A 301 -33.73 18.90 7.62
N ALA A 302 -33.88 18.14 6.53
CA ALA A 302 -34.83 18.49 5.47
C ALA A 302 -36.29 18.44 5.94
N GLU A 303 -36.65 17.46 6.77
CA GLU A 303 -38.00 17.37 7.38
C GLU A 303 -38.25 18.51 8.38
N ASN A 304 -37.26 18.82 9.22
CA ASN A 304 -37.38 19.93 10.19
C ASN A 304 -37.49 21.31 9.51
N SER A 305 -36.74 21.52 8.42
CA SER A 305 -36.84 22.76 7.63
C SER A 305 -38.20 22.92 7.00
N ARG A 306 -38.86 21.87 6.53
CA ARG A 306 -40.25 21.90 6.03
C ARG A 306 -41.26 22.24 7.14
N ARG A 307 -41.10 21.70 8.35
CA ARG A 307 -41.98 22.01 9.49
C ARG A 307 -41.90 23.47 9.90
N GLN A 308 -40.74 24.10 9.87
CA GLN A 308 -40.55 25.51 10.18
C GLN A 308 -41.20 26.43 9.12
N THR A 309 -41.19 26.05 7.84
CA THR A 309 -41.80 26.83 6.76
C THR A 309 -43.32 26.74 6.79
N THR A 310 -43.90 25.66 7.29
CA THR A 310 -45.35 25.45 7.37
C THR A 310 -45.96 26.18 8.57
N THR A 311 -45.21 26.53 9.61
CA THR A 311 -45.70 27.21 10.83
C THR A 311 -45.78 28.72 10.64
N THR A 312 -45.26 29.30 9.58
CA THR A 312 -45.24 30.76 9.35
C THR A 312 -46.37 31.29 8.46
N VAL A 313 -47.23 30.42 7.90
CA VAL A 313 -48.43 30.85 7.16
C VAL A 313 -49.60 30.91 8.13
N ARG A 314 -49.77 32.06 8.85
CA ARG A 314 -51.04 32.39 9.47
C ARG A 314 -52.07 32.63 8.37
N PRO A 315 -53.27 31.98 8.40
CA PRO A 315 -54.32 32.36 7.50
C PRO A 315 -54.79 33.78 7.89
N HIS A 316 -54.71 34.69 6.96
CA HIS A 316 -55.30 36.03 7.07
C HIS A 316 -56.84 35.84 7.09
N LEU A 317 -57.43 35.89 8.27
CA LEU A 317 -58.88 35.94 8.43
C LEU A 317 -59.41 37.17 7.67
N ALA A 318 -60.14 36.94 6.60
CA ALA A 318 -60.90 37.94 5.88
C ALA A 318 -61.91 38.60 6.83
N ARG A 319 -61.91 39.92 6.90
CA ARG A 319 -62.95 40.71 7.58
C ARG A 319 -64.28 40.53 6.83
N PRO A 320 -65.43 40.40 7.53
CA PRO A 320 -66.75 40.38 6.89
C PRO A 320 -67.05 41.73 6.25
N GLU A 321 -67.49 41.75 5.00
CA GLU A 321 -68.02 42.89 4.28
C GLU A 321 -69.29 43.36 4.92
N GLN A 322 -69.44 44.68 5.19
CA GLN A 322 -70.66 45.34 5.55
C GLN A 322 -71.55 45.52 4.30
N PRO A 323 -72.89 45.42 4.42
CA PRO A 323 -73.78 45.58 3.29
C PRO A 323 -73.85 47.03 2.84
N VAL A 324 -73.67 47.30 1.57
CA VAL A 324 -73.87 48.58 0.92
C VAL A 324 -75.32 48.66 0.50
N GLU A 325 -76.06 49.69 1.06
CA GLU A 325 -77.36 50.08 0.63
C GLU A 325 -77.37 50.65 -0.79
N SER A 326 -78.38 50.25 -1.56
CA SER A 326 -78.67 50.80 -2.89
C SER A 326 -79.43 52.16 -2.79
N PRO A 327 -79.14 53.07 -3.67
CA PRO A 327 -80.19 54.00 -4.09
C PRO A 327 -80.42 54.00 -5.59
N GLY A 328 -81.67 53.81 -5.95
CA GLY A 328 -82.50 54.60 -6.83
C GLY A 328 -82.08 54.72 -8.30
N SER A 329 -82.95 54.11 -9.09
CA SER A 329 -83.20 54.43 -10.48
C SER A 329 -83.23 55.91 -10.83
N ILE A 330 -82.74 56.29 -12.02
CA ILE A 330 -83.41 57.26 -12.94
C ILE A 330 -82.72 57.08 -14.34
N ASP A 331 -83.48 56.60 -15.19
CA ASP A 331 -83.98 57.01 -16.50
C ASP A 331 -83.08 57.84 -17.45
N GLN A 332 -83.15 57.42 -18.70
CA GLN A 332 -83.23 58.14 -19.95
C GLN A 332 -81.97 58.51 -20.77
N LEU A 333 -82.10 58.01 -22.00
CA LEU A 333 -81.86 58.62 -23.32
C LEU A 333 -80.40 58.84 -23.82
N ALA A 334 -80.04 58.17 -24.76
CA ALA A 334 -79.97 58.36 -26.23
C ALA A 334 -79.05 57.27 -26.84
#